data_b94a673fbcec0b5ebc1dd2059e93c611
#
_entry.id   b94a673fbcec0b5ebc1dd2059e93c611
#
_cell.length_a   1.000
_cell.length_b   1.000
_cell.length_c   1.000
_cell.angle_alpha   90.00
_cell.angle_beta   90.00
_cell.angle_gamma   90.00
#
_symmetry.space_group_name_H-M   'P 1'
#
loop_
_entity.id
_entity.type
_entity.pdbx_description
1 polymer ?
#
loop_
_entity_poly.entity_id
_entity_poly.type
_entity_poly.pdbx_seq_one_letter_code
_entity_poly.pdbx_strand_id
1 'polypeptide(L)'
;MTADNNVLIKVKDLKKSFGDIEVLKGITTDIKKGEVVVVIGPSGSGKSTFLRTLNLLEMPTGGNIYFEGTDITDPKVNINLHRRKMGMVFQQFNLFPHMNILKNMSIAPIKLLGMSKQDAESNALKLLDKVGLKDRADAYPSQLSGGQKQRVAIVRALAMNPDVMLFDEPTSALDPEMVGEVLNVMKD
;
A
#
# COMPACT_ATOMS: atom_id res chain seq x y z
N MET A 1 -29.54 -4.41 13.74
CA MET A 1 -28.15 -3.94 13.92
C MET A 1 -27.80 -3.20 12.65
N THR A 2 -27.83 -1.89 12.67
CA THR A 2 -27.42 -1.07 11.54
C THR A 2 -25.92 -1.31 11.31
N ALA A 3 -25.56 -1.90 10.17
CA ALA A 3 -24.18 -1.98 9.75
C ALA A 3 -23.64 -0.53 9.72
N ASP A 4 -22.56 -0.27 10.46
CA ASP A 4 -21.90 1.03 10.47
C ASP A 4 -21.32 1.20 9.05
N ASN A 5 -22.02 1.95 8.20
CA ASN A 5 -21.75 2.15 6.77
C ASN A 5 -20.39 2.82 6.52
N ASN A 6 -19.62 3.11 7.60
CA ASN A 6 -18.34 3.82 7.55
C ASN A 6 -17.13 2.89 7.73
N VAL A 7 -17.34 1.59 7.98
CA VAL A 7 -16.23 0.64 8.13
C VAL A 7 -15.69 0.24 6.76
N LEU A 8 -14.41 0.53 6.51
CA LEU A 8 -13.71 0.20 5.26
C LEU A 8 -13.12 -1.21 5.32
N ILE A 9 -12.38 -1.50 6.41
CA ILE A 9 -11.80 -2.83 6.66
C ILE A 9 -12.29 -3.33 8.01
N LYS A 10 -12.80 -4.55 8.03
CA LYS A 10 -13.18 -5.25 9.26
C LYS A 10 -12.40 -6.54 9.39
N VAL A 11 -11.72 -6.69 10.50
CA VAL A 11 -10.89 -7.86 10.83
C VAL A 11 -11.56 -8.61 11.98
N LYS A 12 -11.72 -9.94 11.83
CA LYS A 12 -12.32 -10.80 12.85
C LYS A 12 -11.41 -11.97 13.17
N ASP A 13 -10.98 -12.08 14.43
CA ASP A 13 -10.17 -13.17 14.98
C ASP A 13 -9.02 -13.60 14.07
N LEU A 14 -8.31 -12.60 13.49
CA LEU A 14 -7.27 -12.82 12.50
C LEU A 14 -6.08 -13.52 13.12
N LYS A 15 -5.71 -14.68 12.55
CA LYS A 15 -4.58 -15.51 12.99
C LYS A 15 -3.62 -15.75 11.85
N LYS A 16 -2.33 -15.75 12.17
CA LYS A 16 -1.28 -16.13 11.24
C LYS A 16 -0.17 -16.86 11.98
N SER A 17 0.12 -18.07 11.50
CA SER A 17 1.26 -18.86 11.93
C SER A 17 2.20 -19.13 10.76
N PHE A 18 3.50 -19.26 11.06
CA PHE A 18 4.55 -19.74 10.18
C PHE A 18 5.14 -21.00 10.82
N GLY A 19 4.76 -22.17 10.30
CA GLY A 19 5.02 -23.44 11.01
C GLY A 19 4.39 -23.40 12.38
N ASP A 20 5.18 -23.69 13.42
CA ASP A 20 4.73 -23.74 14.81
C ASP A 20 4.71 -22.36 15.51
N ILE A 21 5.17 -21.30 14.82
CA ILE A 21 5.23 -19.95 15.41
C ILE A 21 3.95 -19.18 15.08
N GLU A 22 3.11 -18.94 16.10
CA GLU A 22 1.93 -18.09 15.98
C GLU A 22 2.33 -16.61 16.12
N VAL A 23 2.20 -15.84 15.01
CA VAL A 23 2.57 -14.43 14.92
C VAL A 23 1.37 -13.53 15.18
N LEU A 24 0.21 -13.81 14.56
CA LEU A 24 -1.04 -13.10 14.84
C LEU A 24 -1.96 -14.03 15.62
N LYS A 25 -2.43 -13.57 16.80
CA LYS A 25 -3.09 -14.39 17.82
C LYS A 25 -4.56 -14.03 18.02
N GLY A 26 -5.30 -13.76 16.92
CA GLY A 26 -6.72 -13.44 17.01
C GLY A 26 -6.99 -11.94 17.10
N ILE A 27 -6.50 -11.16 16.12
CA ILE A 27 -6.73 -9.72 16.03
C ILE A 27 -8.16 -9.47 15.55
N THR A 28 -8.90 -8.62 16.28
CA THR A 28 -10.23 -8.14 15.89
C THR A 28 -10.22 -6.62 15.96
N THR A 29 -10.50 -5.95 14.82
CA THR A 29 -10.53 -4.49 14.72
C THR A 29 -11.35 -4.06 13.53
N ASP A 30 -11.91 -2.85 13.59
CA ASP A 30 -12.58 -2.18 12.49
C ASP A 30 -11.77 -0.92 12.13
N ILE A 31 -11.56 -0.68 10.84
CA ILE A 31 -10.90 0.52 10.30
C ILE A 31 -11.92 1.26 9.45
N LYS A 32 -12.15 2.52 9.77
CA LYS A 32 -13.15 3.37 9.11
C LYS A 32 -12.55 4.13 7.92
N LYS A 33 -13.42 4.57 7.02
CA LYS A 33 -13.02 5.47 5.91
C LYS A 33 -12.43 6.77 6.47
N GLY A 34 -11.28 7.18 5.94
CA GLY A 34 -10.58 8.40 6.37
C GLY A 34 -9.89 8.30 7.73
N GLU A 35 -9.88 7.12 8.36
CA GLU A 35 -9.17 6.91 9.62
C GLU A 35 -7.68 6.69 9.37
N VAL A 36 -6.84 7.29 10.22
CA VAL A 36 -5.40 7.00 10.27
C VAL A 36 -5.13 6.07 11.43
N VAL A 37 -4.70 4.85 11.13
CA VAL A 37 -4.38 3.82 12.13
C VAL A 37 -2.88 3.59 12.15
N VAL A 38 -2.27 3.67 13.34
CA VAL A 38 -0.85 3.40 13.54
C VAL A 38 -0.67 2.10 14.31
N VAL A 39 0.07 1.16 13.73
CA VAL A 39 0.42 -0.12 14.34
C VAL A 39 1.80 -0.01 14.98
N ILE A 40 1.87 -0.09 16.31
CA ILE A 40 3.10 0.02 17.08
C ILE A 40 3.45 -1.31 17.76
N GLY A 41 4.73 -1.52 17.99
CA GLY A 41 5.26 -2.71 18.67
C GLY A 41 6.73 -2.93 18.36
N PRO A 42 7.43 -3.81 19.12
CA PRO A 42 8.84 -4.11 18.89
C PRO A 42 9.09 -4.78 17.53
N SER A 43 10.35 -4.85 17.12
CA SER A 43 10.73 -5.61 15.91
C SER A 43 10.32 -7.08 16.08
N GLY A 44 9.80 -7.68 15.02
CA GLY A 44 9.33 -9.09 15.05
C GLY A 44 7.95 -9.32 15.69
N SER A 45 7.24 -8.26 16.15
CA SER A 45 5.90 -8.41 16.76
C SER A 45 4.76 -8.69 15.79
N GLY A 46 5.04 -8.83 14.49
CA GLY A 46 4.02 -9.16 13.49
C GLY A 46 3.37 -7.96 12.78
N LYS A 47 3.86 -6.72 12.96
CA LYS A 47 3.30 -5.51 12.31
C LYS A 47 3.21 -5.65 10.79
N SER A 48 4.33 -5.99 10.15
CA SER A 48 4.39 -6.21 8.69
C SER A 48 3.52 -7.39 8.26
N THR A 49 3.47 -8.45 9.06
CA THR A 49 2.60 -9.60 8.82
C THR A 49 1.13 -9.18 8.85
N PHE A 50 0.71 -8.39 9.84
CA PHE A 50 -0.65 -7.87 9.92
C PHE A 50 -0.99 -7.02 8.69
N LEU A 51 -0.15 -6.04 8.31
CA LEU A 51 -0.38 -5.21 7.11
C LEU A 51 -0.48 -6.05 5.83
N ARG A 52 0.40 -7.05 5.67
CA ARG A 52 0.39 -7.94 4.50
C ARG A 52 -0.77 -8.91 4.47
N THR A 53 -1.36 -9.23 5.62
CA THR A 53 -2.60 -10.03 5.64
C THR A 53 -3.81 -9.20 5.25
N LEU A 54 -3.85 -7.88 5.52
CA LEU A 54 -4.99 -7.03 5.15
C LEU A 54 -5.27 -7.02 3.64
N ASN A 55 -4.25 -7.22 2.80
CA ASN A 55 -4.40 -7.34 1.34
C ASN A 55 -4.12 -8.76 0.81
N LEU A 56 -4.05 -9.74 1.70
CA LEU A 56 -3.77 -11.15 1.43
C LEU A 56 -2.47 -11.41 0.64
N LEU A 57 -1.45 -10.54 0.76
CA LEU A 57 -0.09 -10.88 0.36
C LEU A 57 0.47 -11.99 1.26
N GLU A 58 0.06 -12.00 2.53
CA GLU A 58 0.20 -13.12 3.45
C GLU A 58 -1.17 -13.70 3.74
N MET A 59 -1.39 -14.95 3.40
CA MET A 59 -2.65 -15.62 3.69
C MET A 59 -2.77 -15.87 5.21
N PRO A 60 -3.87 -15.46 5.84
CA PRO A 60 -4.13 -15.79 7.25
C PRO A 60 -4.29 -17.30 7.44
N THR A 61 -3.97 -17.81 8.64
CA THR A 61 -4.22 -19.20 9.02
C THR A 61 -5.59 -19.38 9.70
N GLY A 62 -6.24 -18.28 10.05
CA GLY A 62 -7.59 -18.26 10.63
C GLY A 62 -8.16 -16.85 10.71
N GLY A 63 -9.46 -16.76 10.97
CA GLY A 63 -10.20 -15.50 10.99
C GLY A 63 -10.58 -15.00 9.60
N ASN A 64 -11.23 -13.84 9.56
CA ASN A 64 -11.75 -13.26 8.33
C ASN A 64 -11.39 -11.78 8.20
N ILE A 65 -11.23 -11.33 6.96
CA ILE A 65 -11.01 -9.93 6.62
C ILE A 65 -12.10 -9.51 5.63
N TYR A 66 -12.85 -8.47 6.00
CA TYR A 66 -13.86 -7.87 5.14
C TYR A 66 -13.35 -6.52 4.65
N PHE A 67 -13.37 -6.32 3.35
CA PHE A 67 -13.09 -5.04 2.71
C PHE A 67 -14.35 -4.56 2.00
N GLU A 68 -14.83 -3.36 2.34
CA GLU A 68 -16.10 -2.83 1.84
C GLU A 68 -17.27 -3.82 1.99
N GLY A 69 -17.31 -4.55 3.11
CA GLY A 69 -18.34 -5.54 3.42
C GLY A 69 -18.16 -6.90 2.74
N THR A 70 -17.20 -7.04 1.81
CA THR A 70 -16.91 -8.32 1.14
C THR A 70 -15.85 -9.10 1.93
N ASP A 71 -16.12 -10.36 2.27
CA ASP A 71 -15.11 -11.25 2.86
C ASP A 71 -14.05 -11.61 1.81
N ILE A 72 -12.89 -10.95 1.89
CA ILE A 72 -11.79 -11.15 0.95
C ILE A 72 -11.00 -12.44 1.22
N THR A 73 -11.22 -13.08 2.37
CA THR A 73 -10.59 -14.38 2.73
C THR A 73 -11.33 -15.56 2.11
N ASP A 74 -12.56 -15.37 1.60
CA ASP A 74 -13.28 -16.40 0.85
C ASP A 74 -12.54 -16.71 -0.45
N PRO A 75 -12.12 -17.99 -0.71
CA PRO A 75 -11.41 -18.37 -1.91
C PRO A 75 -12.21 -18.17 -3.21
N LYS A 76 -13.54 -17.96 -3.13
CA LYS A 76 -14.38 -17.64 -4.28
C LYS A 76 -14.28 -16.19 -4.72
N VAL A 77 -13.75 -15.31 -3.87
CA VAL A 77 -13.60 -13.87 -4.15
C VAL A 77 -12.36 -13.62 -4.99
N ASN A 78 -12.51 -12.86 -6.06
CA ASN A 78 -11.35 -12.41 -6.84
C ASN A 78 -10.62 -11.27 -6.11
N ILE A 79 -9.63 -11.62 -5.30
CA ILE A 79 -8.85 -10.68 -4.50
C ILE A 79 -8.21 -9.57 -5.33
N ASN A 80 -7.87 -9.80 -6.60
CA ASN A 80 -7.23 -8.79 -7.42
C ASN A 80 -8.14 -7.58 -7.70
N LEU A 81 -9.45 -7.74 -7.68
CA LEU A 81 -10.39 -6.63 -7.77
C LEU A 81 -10.31 -5.72 -6.54
N HIS A 82 -10.12 -6.30 -5.35
CA HIS A 82 -9.97 -5.56 -4.10
C HIS A 82 -8.58 -4.94 -3.96
N ARG A 83 -7.51 -5.67 -4.34
CA ARG A 83 -6.13 -5.13 -4.32
C ARG A 83 -5.94 -3.87 -5.18
N ARG A 84 -6.73 -3.68 -6.23
CA ARG A 84 -6.69 -2.43 -7.03
C ARG A 84 -7.05 -1.20 -6.22
N LYS A 85 -7.86 -1.37 -5.17
CA LYS A 85 -8.33 -0.34 -4.26
C LYS A 85 -7.47 -0.20 -3.00
N MET A 86 -6.44 -1.03 -2.83
CA MET A 86 -5.54 -1.05 -1.69
C MET A 86 -4.12 -0.69 -2.16
N GLY A 87 -3.70 0.54 -1.91
CA GLY A 87 -2.31 0.93 -2.13
C GLY A 87 -1.42 0.34 -1.05
N MET A 88 -0.25 -0.17 -1.43
CA MET A 88 0.75 -0.64 -0.48
C MET A 88 2.12 -0.10 -0.79
N VAL A 89 2.76 0.45 0.23
CA VAL A 89 4.13 0.94 0.21
C VAL A 89 4.96 0.08 1.14
N PHE A 90 6.02 -0.51 0.60
CA PHE A 90 6.91 -1.40 1.32
C PHE A 90 8.15 -0.67 1.83
N GLN A 91 8.84 -1.27 2.79
CA GLN A 91 10.16 -0.86 3.25
C GLN A 91 11.17 -0.79 2.08
N GLN A 92 11.15 -1.80 1.19
CA GLN A 92 11.85 -1.76 -0.09
C GLN A 92 10.95 -1.11 -1.13
N PHE A 93 11.48 -0.19 -1.91
CA PHE A 93 10.72 0.66 -2.85
C PHE A 93 9.96 -0.12 -3.93
N ASN A 94 10.44 -1.32 -4.30
CA ASN A 94 9.86 -2.24 -5.27
C ASN A 94 9.53 -1.58 -6.62
N LEU A 95 10.35 -0.62 -7.06
CA LEU A 95 10.25 -0.03 -8.39
C LEU A 95 10.79 -1.01 -9.44
N PHE A 96 10.16 -1.04 -10.61
CA PHE A 96 10.61 -1.84 -11.74
C PHE A 96 11.92 -1.26 -12.31
N PRO A 97 13.09 -1.92 -12.14
CA PRO A 97 14.38 -1.33 -12.47
C PRO A 97 14.60 -1.11 -13.97
N HIS A 98 13.89 -1.86 -14.81
CA HIS A 98 13.98 -1.81 -16.27
C HIS A 98 12.99 -0.81 -16.90
N MET A 99 12.25 -0.05 -16.11
CA MET A 99 11.31 0.97 -16.53
C MET A 99 11.73 2.33 -15.96
N ASN A 100 11.56 3.41 -16.74
CA ASN A 100 11.68 4.77 -16.19
C ASN A 100 10.56 5.06 -15.18
N ILE A 101 10.66 6.17 -14.46
CA ILE A 101 9.72 6.54 -13.40
C ILE A 101 8.32 6.74 -13.95
N LEU A 102 8.15 7.44 -15.05
CA LEU A 102 6.84 7.67 -15.68
C LEU A 102 6.13 6.35 -15.99
N LYS A 103 6.86 5.38 -16.55
CA LYS A 103 6.32 4.06 -16.88
C LYS A 103 6.03 3.23 -15.62
N ASN A 104 6.87 3.33 -14.58
CA ASN A 104 6.60 2.71 -13.28
C ASN A 104 5.25 3.14 -12.71
N MET A 105 4.88 4.42 -12.89
CA MET A 105 3.65 4.98 -12.35
C MET A 105 2.43 4.73 -13.23
N SER A 106 2.61 4.74 -14.58
CA SER A 106 1.48 4.68 -15.52
C SER A 106 1.04 3.27 -15.89
N ILE A 107 1.92 2.26 -15.77
CA ILE A 107 1.62 0.90 -16.26
C ILE A 107 0.44 0.23 -15.57
N ALA A 108 0.30 0.39 -14.26
CA ALA A 108 -0.79 -0.20 -13.51
C ALA A 108 -2.15 0.48 -13.81
N PRO A 109 -2.29 1.82 -13.79
CA PRO A 109 -3.49 2.50 -14.24
C PRO A 109 -3.94 2.10 -15.66
N ILE A 110 -3.00 2.01 -16.61
CA ILE A 110 -3.32 1.59 -17.98
C ILE A 110 -3.85 0.15 -17.99
N LYS A 111 -3.11 -0.79 -17.38
CA LYS A 111 -3.43 -2.22 -17.49
C LYS A 111 -4.59 -2.68 -16.62
N LEU A 112 -4.75 -2.09 -15.45
CA LEU A 112 -5.69 -2.56 -14.43
C LEU A 112 -6.96 -1.70 -14.34
N LEU A 113 -6.86 -0.39 -14.62
CA LEU A 113 -8.01 0.52 -14.60
C LEU A 113 -8.52 0.85 -16.01
N GLY A 114 -7.82 0.42 -17.07
CA GLY A 114 -8.20 0.70 -18.46
C GLY A 114 -8.02 2.18 -18.86
N MET A 115 -7.21 2.94 -18.13
CA MET A 115 -6.94 4.33 -18.47
C MET A 115 -6.22 4.45 -19.81
N SER A 116 -6.50 5.52 -20.56
CA SER A 116 -5.69 5.84 -21.74
C SER A 116 -4.24 6.11 -21.31
N LYS A 117 -3.30 5.85 -22.22
CA LYS A 117 -1.88 6.15 -21.95
C LYS A 117 -1.69 7.63 -21.61
N GLN A 118 -2.35 8.51 -22.35
CA GLN A 118 -2.26 9.96 -22.15
C GLN A 118 -2.77 10.39 -20.77
N ASP A 119 -3.91 9.87 -20.31
CA ASP A 119 -4.47 10.20 -18.99
C ASP A 119 -3.61 9.64 -17.86
N ALA A 120 -3.13 8.40 -17.99
CA ALA A 120 -2.27 7.78 -17.00
C ALA A 120 -0.92 8.52 -16.85
N GLU A 121 -0.28 8.90 -17.95
CA GLU A 121 0.96 9.68 -17.94
C GLU A 121 0.74 11.09 -17.41
N SER A 122 -0.36 11.76 -17.79
CA SER A 122 -0.71 13.08 -17.26
C SER A 122 -0.94 13.04 -15.73
N ASN A 123 -1.66 12.04 -15.24
CA ASN A 123 -1.86 11.84 -13.80
C ASN A 123 -0.53 11.54 -13.09
N ALA A 124 0.30 10.69 -13.66
CA ALA A 124 1.63 10.38 -13.13
C ALA A 124 2.50 11.64 -12.98
N LEU A 125 2.53 12.51 -14.00
CA LEU A 125 3.28 13.77 -13.96
C LEU A 125 2.76 14.73 -12.89
N LYS A 126 1.44 14.81 -12.69
CA LYS A 126 0.85 15.63 -11.62
C LYS A 126 1.25 15.11 -10.24
N LEU A 127 1.25 13.80 -10.05
CA LEU A 127 1.66 13.18 -8.78
C LEU A 127 3.16 13.34 -8.53
N LEU A 128 4.00 13.22 -9.56
CA LEU A 128 5.43 13.49 -9.46
C LEU A 128 5.73 14.96 -9.12
N ASP A 129 4.94 15.89 -9.67
CA ASP A 129 5.06 17.31 -9.37
C ASP A 129 4.80 17.62 -7.90
N LYS A 130 3.77 16.98 -7.30
CA LYS A 130 3.46 17.10 -5.86
C LYS A 130 4.62 16.70 -4.94
N VAL A 131 5.46 15.75 -5.37
CA VAL A 131 6.60 15.27 -4.57
C VAL A 131 7.95 15.83 -5.06
N GLY A 132 7.92 16.85 -5.93
CA GLY A 132 9.11 17.54 -6.44
C GLY A 132 10.01 16.68 -7.33
N LEU A 133 9.44 15.74 -8.09
CA LEU A 133 10.19 14.79 -8.91
C LEU A 133 9.71 14.75 -10.37
N LYS A 134 9.01 15.77 -10.83
CA LYS A 134 8.52 15.86 -12.22
C LYS A 134 9.65 15.82 -13.25
N ASP A 135 10.77 16.47 -12.95
CA ASP A 135 12.00 16.49 -13.77
C ASP A 135 12.68 15.10 -13.83
N ARG A 136 12.29 14.16 -12.99
CA ARG A 136 12.81 12.80 -12.92
C ARG A 136 11.92 11.77 -13.61
N ALA A 137 10.89 12.18 -14.32
CA ALA A 137 9.95 11.28 -15.01
C ALA A 137 10.63 10.28 -15.96
N ASP A 138 11.64 10.72 -16.68
CA ASP A 138 12.39 9.88 -17.62
C ASP A 138 13.58 9.14 -17.00
N ALA A 139 13.91 9.42 -15.74
CA ALA A 139 14.98 8.75 -15.02
C ALA A 139 14.61 7.29 -14.72
N TYR A 140 15.62 6.45 -14.51
CA TYR A 140 15.47 5.07 -14.01
C TYR A 140 15.66 5.02 -12.50
N PRO A 141 15.10 3.99 -11.82
CA PRO A 141 15.23 3.86 -10.36
C PRO A 141 16.69 3.90 -9.85
N SER A 142 17.64 3.40 -10.63
CA SER A 142 19.07 3.42 -10.27
C SER A 142 19.65 4.83 -10.17
N GLN A 143 19.03 5.82 -10.77
CA GLN A 143 19.46 7.22 -10.81
C GLN A 143 18.86 8.08 -9.68
N LEU A 144 18.03 7.48 -8.81
CA LEU A 144 17.34 8.15 -7.72
C LEU A 144 17.97 7.80 -6.37
N SER A 145 17.96 8.78 -5.45
CA SER A 145 18.28 8.53 -4.04
C SER A 145 17.22 7.65 -3.35
N GLY A 146 17.50 7.12 -2.15
CA GLY A 146 16.56 6.32 -1.37
C GLY A 146 15.25 7.08 -1.10
N GLY A 147 15.33 8.32 -0.62
CA GLY A 147 14.15 9.16 -0.37
C GLY A 147 13.35 9.48 -1.62
N GLN A 148 14.03 9.72 -2.76
CA GLN A 148 13.35 9.91 -4.05
C GLN A 148 12.61 8.64 -4.50
N LYS A 149 13.24 7.45 -4.37
CA LYS A 149 12.60 6.17 -4.67
C LYS A 149 11.37 5.94 -3.82
N GLN A 150 11.42 6.28 -2.52
CA GLN A 150 10.31 6.12 -1.61
C GLN A 150 9.16 7.07 -1.95
N ARG A 151 9.43 8.34 -2.24
CA ARG A 151 8.41 9.28 -2.72
C ARG A 151 7.73 8.79 -4.00
N VAL A 152 8.51 8.27 -4.94
CA VAL A 152 7.96 7.64 -6.16
C VAL A 152 7.10 6.42 -5.81
N ALA A 153 7.52 5.55 -4.88
CA ALA A 153 6.73 4.38 -4.47
C ALA A 153 5.37 4.76 -3.87
N ILE A 154 5.33 5.84 -3.07
CA ILE A 154 4.09 6.37 -2.49
C ILE A 154 3.17 6.89 -3.60
N VAL A 155 3.64 7.80 -4.45
CA VAL A 155 2.79 8.38 -5.50
C VAL A 155 2.42 7.37 -6.58
N ARG A 156 3.22 6.33 -6.79
CA ARG A 156 2.85 5.18 -7.64
C ARG A 156 1.64 4.45 -7.09
N ALA A 157 1.59 4.21 -5.78
CA ALA A 157 0.42 3.60 -5.16
C ALA A 157 -0.81 4.50 -5.27
N LEU A 158 -0.64 5.82 -5.07
CA LEU A 158 -1.70 6.81 -5.23
C LEU A 158 -2.22 6.94 -6.66
N ALA A 159 -1.39 6.62 -7.69
CA ALA A 159 -1.82 6.66 -9.09
C ALA A 159 -2.97 5.69 -9.42
N MET A 160 -3.18 4.68 -8.57
CA MET A 160 -4.32 3.74 -8.66
C MET A 160 -5.60 4.29 -8.02
N ASN A 161 -5.58 5.48 -7.40
CA ASN A 161 -6.68 6.07 -6.64
C ASN A 161 -7.27 5.09 -5.60
N PRO A 162 -6.47 4.58 -4.67
CA PRO A 162 -6.89 3.56 -3.73
C PRO A 162 -7.83 4.11 -2.64
N ASP A 163 -8.71 3.25 -2.11
CA ASP A 163 -9.58 3.57 -0.97
C ASP A 163 -8.85 3.47 0.37
N VAL A 164 -7.72 2.77 0.41
CA VAL A 164 -6.83 2.64 1.58
C VAL A 164 -5.37 2.57 1.17
N MET A 165 -4.50 3.19 1.97
CA MET A 165 -3.05 3.09 1.85
C MET A 165 -2.47 2.32 3.03
N LEU A 166 -1.69 1.29 2.74
CA LEU A 166 -0.97 0.47 3.72
C LEU A 166 0.53 0.81 3.63
N PHE A 167 1.13 1.19 4.76
CA PHE A 167 2.53 1.57 4.84
C PHE A 167 3.29 0.59 5.74
N ASP A 168 4.17 -0.22 5.15
CA ASP A 168 5.01 -1.19 5.86
C ASP A 168 6.41 -0.60 6.06
N GLU A 169 6.64 0.04 7.20
CA GLU A 169 7.90 0.70 7.59
C GLU A 169 8.48 1.62 6.48
N PRO A 170 7.72 2.60 5.97
CA PRO A 170 8.09 3.36 4.76
C PRO A 170 9.33 4.24 4.92
N THR A 171 9.82 4.43 6.14
CA THR A 171 10.98 5.30 6.46
C THR A 171 12.19 4.54 6.98
N SER A 172 12.08 3.24 7.28
CA SER A 172 13.14 2.46 7.94
C SER A 172 14.41 2.26 7.08
N ALA A 173 14.28 2.37 5.76
CA ALA A 173 15.39 2.26 4.81
C ALA A 173 15.96 3.63 4.38
N LEU A 174 15.60 4.71 5.07
CA LEU A 174 15.96 6.09 4.71
C LEU A 174 16.90 6.69 5.73
N ASP A 175 17.77 7.57 5.25
CA ASP A 175 18.57 8.45 6.11
C ASP A 175 17.66 9.42 6.89
N PRO A 176 18.00 9.79 8.13
CA PRO A 176 17.17 10.65 8.98
C PRO A 176 16.73 11.95 8.31
N GLU A 177 17.57 12.54 7.48
CA GLU A 177 17.27 13.77 6.74
C GLU A 177 16.13 13.61 5.74
N MET A 178 15.97 12.40 5.16
CA MET A 178 14.94 12.10 4.17
C MET A 178 13.59 11.68 4.78
N VAL A 179 13.59 11.30 6.05
CA VAL A 179 12.38 10.85 6.75
C VAL A 179 11.30 11.94 6.77
N GLY A 180 11.71 13.18 7.05
CA GLY A 180 10.80 14.34 7.10
C GLY A 180 10.09 14.59 5.77
N GLU A 181 10.80 14.47 4.64
CA GLU A 181 10.21 14.64 3.30
C GLU A 181 9.16 13.59 2.99
N VAL A 182 9.44 12.33 3.34
CA VAL A 182 8.50 11.21 3.12
C VAL A 182 7.28 11.33 4.00
N LEU A 183 7.43 11.70 5.28
CA LEU A 183 6.31 11.90 6.20
C LEU A 183 5.39 13.04 5.75
N ASN A 184 5.92 14.10 5.14
CA ASN A 184 5.10 15.17 4.59
C ASN A 184 4.22 14.67 3.43
N VAL A 185 4.79 13.87 2.52
CA VAL A 185 4.02 13.26 1.41
C VAL A 185 2.92 12.31 1.90
N MET A 186 3.11 11.67 3.06
CA MET A 186 2.08 10.80 3.66
C MET A 186 0.94 11.57 4.33
N LYS A 187 1.17 12.85 4.73
CA LYS A 187 0.15 13.69 5.36
C LYS A 187 -0.76 14.38 4.37
N ASP A 188 -0.28 14.70 3.16
CA ASP A 188 -1.00 15.34 2.07
C ASP A 188 -1.94 14.35 1.33
#